data_48b14e6a2a8507bd2e9f5c0a050adccd
#
_entry.id   48b14e6a2a8507bd2e9f5c0a050adccd
#
_cell.length_a   1.000
_cell.length_b   1.000
_cell.length_c   1.000
_cell.angle_alpha   90.00
_cell.angle_beta   90.00
_cell.angle_gamma   90.00
#
_symmetry.space_group_name_H-M   'P 1'
#
loop_
_entity.id
_entity.type
_entity.pdbx_description
1 polymer ?
#
loop_
_entity_poly.entity_id
_entity_poly.type
_entity_poly.pdbx_seq_one_letter_code
_entity_poly.pdbx_strand_id
1 'polypeptide(L)'
;MKFYTRSEWGAAPPSDDLSPASNGGQGTVHYSASRITARAKNMPKPEKPGEKWYRLWRNKATPAVQRRNISRAITDYNRKIALWKKMGGEVPPALVENEKAIVRGFQAFHQGPSRGWLDIAYHRIIFATGNIYEGRPLGTTGAHAVGANHTTGYCFVMGEGDEPTGQMIDSFHEQRVKDGVRHYVGHRQRPGNSTSCPGAALTAALDL
;
A
#
# COMPACT_ATOMS: atom_id res chain seq x y z
N MET A 1 0.18 -3.86 -11.27
CA MET A 1 -0.88 -3.63 -10.26
C MET A 1 -2.13 -4.41 -10.67
N LYS A 2 -2.74 -5.12 -9.74
CA LYS A 2 -4.04 -5.75 -9.92
C LYS A 2 -4.97 -5.35 -8.76
N PHE A 3 -6.23 -5.06 -9.07
CA PHE A 3 -7.29 -4.83 -8.11
C PHE A 3 -8.07 -6.15 -7.90
N TYR A 4 -8.26 -6.54 -6.66
CA TYR A 4 -9.02 -7.73 -6.27
C TYR A 4 -10.28 -7.31 -5.55
N THR A 5 -11.42 -7.71 -6.11
CA THR A 5 -12.73 -7.49 -5.51
C THR A 5 -12.93 -8.36 -4.26
N ARG A 6 -13.93 -8.05 -3.46
CA ARG A 6 -14.28 -8.82 -2.26
C ARG A 6 -14.48 -10.31 -2.56
N SER A 7 -15.16 -10.62 -3.66
CA SER A 7 -15.39 -12.02 -4.10
C SER A 7 -14.10 -12.74 -4.49
N GLU A 8 -13.14 -12.06 -5.15
CA GLU A 8 -11.88 -12.65 -5.60
C GLU A 8 -10.94 -13.02 -4.45
N TRP A 9 -11.01 -12.35 -3.31
CA TRP A 9 -10.21 -12.71 -2.13
C TRP A 9 -10.97 -13.50 -1.07
N GLY A 10 -12.26 -13.78 -1.30
CA GLY A 10 -13.08 -14.59 -0.42
C GLY A 10 -13.48 -13.86 0.86
N ALA A 11 -13.94 -12.60 0.73
CA ALA A 11 -14.47 -11.83 1.85
C ALA A 11 -15.70 -12.51 2.47
N ALA A 12 -15.75 -12.53 3.79
CA ALA A 12 -16.99 -12.78 4.49
C ALA A 12 -17.98 -11.62 4.29
N PRO A 13 -19.29 -11.83 4.40
CA PRO A 13 -20.25 -10.74 4.44
C PRO A 13 -20.00 -9.85 5.67
N PRO A 14 -20.38 -8.56 5.63
CA PRO A 14 -20.50 -7.77 6.84
C PRO A 14 -21.43 -8.45 7.84
N SER A 15 -21.20 -8.25 9.14
CA SER A 15 -22.07 -8.81 10.18
C SER A 15 -23.42 -8.09 10.32
N ASP A 16 -23.54 -6.91 9.72
CA ASP A 16 -24.76 -6.12 9.62
C ASP A 16 -24.62 -5.11 8.47
N ASP A 17 -25.67 -4.37 8.15
CA ASP A 17 -25.70 -3.36 7.10
C ASP A 17 -24.70 -2.23 7.37
N LEU A 18 -23.92 -1.89 6.35
CA LEU A 18 -22.97 -0.78 6.40
C LEU A 18 -23.71 0.54 6.14
N SER A 19 -23.57 1.50 7.05
CA SER A 19 -24.17 2.83 6.89
C SER A 19 -23.62 3.54 5.66
N PRO A 20 -24.47 4.18 4.84
CA PRO A 20 -24.02 5.01 3.72
C PRO A 20 -23.13 6.16 4.16
N ALA A 21 -22.16 6.51 3.34
CA ALA A 21 -21.30 7.68 3.56
C ALA A 21 -20.86 8.29 2.23
N SER A 22 -20.65 9.62 2.23
CA SER A 22 -19.96 10.32 1.14
C SER A 22 -18.59 10.75 1.62
N ASN A 23 -17.54 10.38 0.90
CA ASN A 23 -16.18 10.74 1.25
C ASN A 23 -15.83 12.21 0.98
N GLY A 24 -16.70 12.96 0.28
CA GLY A 24 -16.46 14.35 -0.10
C GLY A 24 -15.17 14.55 -0.92
N GLY A 25 -14.65 13.52 -1.57
CA GLY A 25 -13.35 13.55 -2.24
C GLY A 25 -12.15 13.46 -1.27
N GLN A 26 -12.36 12.97 -0.04
CA GLN A 26 -11.34 12.88 1.00
C GLN A 26 -10.93 11.44 1.27
N GLY A 27 -9.63 11.25 1.53
CA GLY A 27 -9.04 9.98 1.94
C GLY A 27 -8.25 10.08 3.23
N THR A 28 -8.15 8.97 3.95
CA THR A 28 -7.30 8.80 5.13
C THR A 28 -6.33 7.65 4.92
N VAL A 29 -5.05 7.93 5.12
CA VAL A 29 -3.96 6.96 4.91
C VAL A 29 -3.55 6.33 6.24
N HIS A 30 -3.39 5.01 6.20
CA HIS A 30 -3.01 4.17 7.34
C HIS A 30 -1.89 3.20 6.96
N TYR A 31 -1.16 2.71 7.96
CA TYR A 31 -0.40 1.48 7.86
C TYR A 31 -1.04 0.39 8.73
N SER A 32 -0.78 -0.88 8.40
CA SER A 32 -1.41 -2.01 9.09
C SER A 32 -0.70 -2.43 10.38
N ALA A 33 0.48 -1.88 10.65
CA ALA A 33 1.42 -2.35 11.67
C ALA A 33 1.95 -3.78 11.42
N SER A 34 1.71 -4.36 10.25
CA SER A 34 2.23 -5.67 9.81
C SER A 34 3.50 -5.48 8.99
N ARG A 35 4.58 -6.21 9.30
CA ARG A 35 5.84 -6.08 8.54
C ARG A 35 5.68 -6.57 7.10
N ILE A 36 6.28 -5.84 6.16
CA ILE A 36 6.46 -6.32 4.79
C ILE A 36 7.41 -7.53 4.83
N THR A 37 6.97 -8.68 4.32
CA THR A 37 7.84 -9.86 4.27
C THR A 37 8.99 -9.66 3.29
N ALA A 38 10.15 -10.24 3.56
CA ALA A 38 11.32 -10.16 2.68
C ALA A 38 10.99 -10.62 1.25
N ARG A 39 10.11 -11.63 1.10
CA ARG A 39 9.63 -12.12 -0.20
C ARG A 39 8.83 -11.06 -0.93
N ALA A 40 7.94 -10.34 -0.25
CA ALA A 40 7.16 -9.24 -0.83
C ALA A 40 8.05 -8.04 -1.20
N LYS A 41 9.07 -7.72 -0.39
CA LYS A 41 10.05 -6.65 -0.68
C LYS A 41 10.87 -6.93 -1.96
N ASN A 42 11.10 -8.20 -2.30
CA ASN A 42 11.92 -8.59 -3.45
C ASN A 42 11.12 -8.86 -4.74
N MET A 43 9.79 -8.77 -4.69
CA MET A 43 8.90 -9.09 -5.82
C MET A 43 8.35 -7.88 -6.59
N PRO A 44 8.47 -6.63 -6.14
CA PRO A 44 8.02 -5.48 -6.92
C PRO A 44 8.78 -5.38 -8.25
N LYS A 45 8.10 -4.85 -9.28
CA LYS A 45 8.79 -4.46 -10.52
C LYS A 45 9.94 -3.53 -10.13
N PRO A 46 11.20 -3.87 -10.45
CA PRO A 46 12.32 -3.05 -10.03
C PRO A 46 12.20 -1.64 -10.62
N GLU A 47 12.31 -0.63 -9.76
CA GLU A 47 12.32 0.76 -10.21
C GLU A 47 13.60 1.04 -10.99
N LYS A 48 13.41 1.67 -12.16
CA LYS A 48 14.53 2.11 -12.98
C LYS A 48 15.27 3.22 -12.22
N PRO A 49 16.60 3.11 -12.02
CA PRO A 49 17.37 4.19 -11.45
C PRO A 49 17.10 5.50 -12.20
N GLY A 50 16.86 6.58 -11.47
CA GLY A 50 16.51 7.87 -12.06
C GLY A 50 17.54 8.35 -13.08
N GLU A 51 17.15 9.12 -14.07
CA GLU A 51 18.01 9.63 -15.14
C GLU A 51 19.26 10.36 -14.62
N LYS A 52 19.11 11.04 -13.48
CA LYS A 52 20.22 11.67 -12.74
C LYS A 52 21.36 10.69 -12.44
N TRP A 53 21.06 9.43 -12.10
CA TRP A 53 22.05 8.39 -11.79
C TRP A 53 22.85 7.98 -13.01
N TYR A 54 22.18 7.79 -14.16
CA TYR A 54 22.87 7.47 -15.41
C TYR A 54 23.75 8.64 -15.87
N ARG A 55 23.32 9.89 -15.69
CA ARG A 55 24.11 11.07 -15.98
C ARG A 55 25.34 11.17 -15.10
N LEU A 56 25.21 10.98 -13.78
CA LEU A 56 26.33 10.93 -12.83
C LEU A 56 27.30 9.78 -13.14
N TRP A 57 26.79 8.60 -13.50
CA TRP A 57 27.61 7.45 -13.87
C TRP A 57 28.46 7.71 -15.12
N ARG A 58 27.92 8.39 -16.12
CA ARG A 58 28.63 8.76 -17.35
C ARG A 58 29.60 9.92 -17.17
N ASN A 59 29.42 10.75 -16.15
CA ASN A 59 30.28 11.89 -15.90
C ASN A 59 31.62 11.46 -15.30
N LYS A 60 32.74 11.67 -16.04
CA LYS A 60 34.09 11.35 -15.59
C LYS A 60 34.53 12.13 -14.35
N ALA A 61 33.96 13.31 -14.07
CA ALA A 61 34.21 14.10 -12.88
C ALA A 61 33.53 13.54 -11.61
N THR A 62 32.60 12.61 -11.74
CA THR A 62 31.95 11.97 -10.57
C THR A 62 32.98 11.11 -9.82
N PRO A 63 33.09 11.25 -8.47
CA PRO A 63 34.03 10.49 -7.67
C PRO A 63 33.92 8.98 -7.89
N ALA A 64 35.07 8.27 -7.93
CA ALA A 64 35.12 6.84 -8.25
C ALA A 64 34.27 5.96 -7.30
N VAL A 65 34.17 6.33 -6.01
CA VAL A 65 33.32 5.64 -5.02
C VAL A 65 31.85 5.81 -5.39
N GLN A 66 31.42 7.03 -5.74
CA GLN A 66 30.04 7.31 -6.14
C GLN A 66 29.68 6.57 -7.43
N ARG A 67 30.57 6.57 -8.44
CA ARG A 67 30.36 5.80 -9.68
C ARG A 67 30.23 4.31 -9.43
N ARG A 68 31.03 3.73 -8.50
CA ARG A 68 30.92 2.31 -8.10
C ARG A 68 29.57 2.00 -7.47
N ASN A 69 29.07 2.86 -6.59
CA ASN A 69 27.77 2.68 -5.94
C ASN A 69 26.63 2.74 -6.96
N ILE A 70 26.70 3.69 -7.89
CA ILE A 70 25.74 3.82 -9.00
C ILE A 70 25.79 2.58 -9.91
N SER A 71 27.00 2.11 -10.25
CA SER A 71 27.18 0.90 -11.07
C SER A 71 26.56 -0.33 -10.40
N ARG A 72 26.77 -0.50 -9.08
CA ARG A 72 26.15 -1.60 -8.31
C ARG A 72 24.64 -1.51 -8.33
N ALA A 73 24.06 -0.33 -8.15
CA ALA A 73 22.61 -0.13 -8.19
C ALA A 73 22.00 -0.41 -9.57
N ILE A 74 22.69 0.01 -10.65
CA ILE A 74 22.28 -0.31 -12.03
C ILE A 74 22.35 -1.82 -12.29
N THR A 75 23.41 -2.48 -11.84
CA THR A 75 23.58 -3.93 -11.98
C THR A 75 22.50 -4.69 -11.22
N ASP A 76 22.21 -4.28 -9.98
CA ASP A 76 21.14 -4.87 -9.17
C ASP A 76 19.76 -4.67 -9.81
N TYR A 77 19.48 -3.47 -10.32
CA TYR A 77 18.27 -3.21 -11.11
C TYR A 77 18.16 -4.14 -12.31
N ASN A 78 19.21 -4.24 -13.12
CA ASN A 78 19.20 -5.09 -14.32
C ASN A 78 18.96 -6.57 -13.98
N ARG A 79 19.58 -7.04 -12.90
CA ARG A 79 19.37 -8.41 -12.38
C ARG A 79 17.93 -8.62 -11.95
N LYS A 80 17.37 -7.69 -11.17
CA LYS A 80 15.98 -7.74 -10.66
C LYS A 80 14.97 -7.68 -11.80
N ILE A 81 15.16 -6.80 -12.80
CA ILE A 81 14.24 -6.69 -13.94
C ILE A 81 14.29 -7.93 -14.83
N ALA A 82 15.47 -8.56 -15.00
CA ALA A 82 15.59 -9.82 -15.73
C ALA A 82 14.85 -10.96 -15.03
N LEU A 83 14.99 -11.05 -13.70
CA LEU A 83 14.25 -12.02 -12.90
C LEU A 83 12.73 -11.77 -12.97
N TRP A 84 12.30 -10.53 -12.81
CA TRP A 84 10.89 -10.13 -12.94
C TRP A 84 10.30 -10.50 -14.30
N LYS A 85 11.03 -10.21 -15.39
CA LYS A 85 10.61 -10.63 -16.75
C LYS A 85 10.54 -12.14 -16.91
N LYS A 86 11.50 -12.88 -16.34
CA LYS A 86 11.50 -14.35 -16.34
C LYS A 86 10.29 -14.95 -15.63
N MET A 87 9.76 -14.25 -14.64
CA MET A 87 8.53 -14.63 -13.92
C MET A 87 7.24 -14.20 -14.63
N GLY A 88 7.32 -13.72 -15.88
CA GLY A 88 6.17 -13.27 -16.66
C GLY A 88 5.67 -11.86 -16.33
N GLY A 89 6.38 -11.12 -15.47
CA GLY A 89 5.98 -9.76 -15.07
C GLY A 89 4.77 -9.70 -14.14
N GLU A 90 4.34 -10.83 -13.61
CA GLU A 90 3.20 -10.96 -12.71
C GLU A 90 3.63 -11.34 -11.28
N VAL A 91 2.78 -10.99 -10.32
CA VAL A 91 2.98 -11.42 -8.93
C VAL A 91 2.69 -12.93 -8.85
N PRO A 92 3.61 -13.75 -8.30
CA PRO A 92 3.41 -15.19 -8.22
C PRO A 92 2.11 -15.55 -7.51
N PRO A 93 1.35 -16.54 -8.01
CA PRO A 93 0.07 -16.96 -7.42
C PRO A 93 0.15 -17.26 -5.91
N ALA A 94 1.22 -17.92 -5.48
CA ALA A 94 1.43 -18.22 -4.06
C ALA A 94 1.57 -16.95 -3.19
N LEU A 95 2.11 -15.86 -3.73
CA LEU A 95 2.20 -14.59 -3.01
C LEU A 95 0.84 -13.90 -2.98
N VAL A 96 0.07 -13.95 -4.07
CA VAL A 96 -1.30 -13.45 -4.13
C VAL A 96 -2.19 -14.17 -3.12
N GLU A 97 -2.11 -15.50 -3.03
CA GLU A 97 -2.89 -16.26 -2.03
C GLU A 97 -2.49 -15.91 -0.59
N ASN A 98 -1.21 -15.65 -0.34
CA ASN A 98 -0.77 -15.14 0.96
C ASN A 98 -1.34 -13.75 1.27
N GLU A 99 -1.34 -12.82 0.30
CA GLU A 99 -1.96 -11.50 0.45
C GLU A 99 -3.46 -11.62 0.76
N LYS A 100 -4.20 -12.46 0.03
CA LYS A 100 -5.61 -12.75 0.30
C LYS A 100 -5.83 -13.29 1.71
N ALA A 101 -4.98 -14.20 2.17
CA ALA A 101 -5.05 -14.75 3.53
C ALA A 101 -4.84 -13.65 4.60
N ILE A 102 -3.92 -12.71 4.36
CA ILE A 102 -3.71 -11.57 5.25
C ILE A 102 -4.95 -10.66 5.30
N VAL A 103 -5.57 -10.37 4.15
CA VAL A 103 -6.79 -9.54 4.10
C VAL A 103 -7.94 -10.22 4.84
N ARG A 104 -8.13 -11.53 4.66
CA ARG A 104 -9.11 -12.32 5.44
C ARG A 104 -8.80 -12.27 6.94
N GLY A 105 -7.52 -12.34 7.31
CA GLY A 105 -7.09 -12.20 8.70
C GLY A 105 -7.44 -10.83 9.29
N PHE A 106 -7.26 -9.74 8.54
CA PHE A 106 -7.69 -8.41 8.97
C PHE A 106 -9.21 -8.34 9.15
N GLN A 107 -9.98 -8.88 8.22
CA GLN A 107 -11.44 -8.90 8.34
C GLN A 107 -11.87 -9.69 9.58
N ALA A 108 -11.36 -10.90 9.75
CA ALA A 108 -11.68 -11.75 10.91
C ALA A 108 -11.31 -11.07 12.24
N PHE A 109 -10.17 -10.38 12.32
CA PHE A 109 -9.78 -9.62 13.50
C PHE A 109 -10.74 -8.46 13.79
N HIS A 110 -11.15 -7.71 12.76
CA HIS A 110 -12.05 -6.58 12.90
C HIS A 110 -13.48 -7.00 13.28
N GLN A 111 -13.98 -8.09 12.69
CA GLN A 111 -15.29 -8.66 13.03
C GLN A 111 -15.28 -9.47 14.32
N GLY A 112 -14.11 -9.90 14.79
CA GLY A 112 -13.94 -10.75 15.96
C GLY A 112 -14.25 -10.05 17.29
N PRO A 113 -14.30 -10.82 18.40
CA PRO A 113 -14.77 -10.34 19.71
C PRO A 113 -13.98 -9.15 20.26
N SER A 114 -12.71 -8.99 19.87
CA SER A 114 -11.86 -7.90 20.34
C SER A 114 -12.22 -6.54 19.76
N ARG A 115 -12.88 -6.48 18.60
CA ARG A 115 -13.29 -5.25 17.91
C ARG A 115 -14.81 -5.17 17.72
N GLY A 116 -15.44 -6.26 17.32
CA GLY A 116 -16.88 -6.32 17.09
C GLY A 116 -17.37 -5.38 15.98
N TRP A 117 -16.47 -5.03 15.03
CA TRP A 117 -16.87 -4.14 13.93
C TRP A 117 -17.62 -4.92 12.85
N LEU A 118 -18.47 -4.22 12.11
CA LEU A 118 -19.33 -4.85 11.10
C LEU A 118 -18.56 -5.53 9.97
N ASP A 119 -17.35 -5.02 9.65
CA ASP A 119 -16.52 -5.52 8.58
C ASP A 119 -15.07 -5.05 8.76
N ILE A 120 -14.19 -5.39 7.79
CA ILE A 120 -12.85 -4.82 7.70
C ILE A 120 -12.90 -3.30 7.79
N ALA A 121 -11.91 -2.67 8.45
CA ALA A 121 -11.96 -1.24 8.77
C ALA A 121 -11.87 -0.32 7.54
N TYR A 122 -11.14 -0.76 6.53
CA TYR A 122 -10.66 0.06 5.41
C TYR A 122 -11.43 -0.19 4.13
N HIS A 123 -11.35 0.76 3.17
CA HIS A 123 -11.94 0.63 1.84
C HIS A 123 -10.95 0.02 0.83
N ARG A 124 -9.65 0.28 1.01
CA ARG A 124 -8.58 -0.24 0.15
C ARG A 124 -7.42 -0.74 0.99
N ILE A 125 -6.93 -1.93 0.67
CA ILE A 125 -5.77 -2.55 1.31
C ILE A 125 -4.68 -2.71 0.24
N ILE A 126 -3.51 -2.09 0.44
CA ILE A 126 -2.43 -1.96 -0.55
C ILE A 126 -1.22 -2.75 -0.07
N PHE A 127 -0.74 -3.67 -0.90
CA PHE A 127 0.41 -4.51 -0.60
C PHE A 127 1.69 -4.05 -1.28
N ALA A 128 2.83 -4.52 -0.78
CA ALA A 128 4.17 -4.20 -1.31
C ALA A 128 4.35 -4.57 -2.80
N THR A 129 3.55 -5.51 -3.31
CA THR A 129 3.48 -5.90 -4.72
C THR A 129 2.78 -4.88 -5.61
N GLY A 130 2.14 -3.87 -5.02
CA GLY A 130 1.23 -2.95 -5.68
C GLY A 130 -0.18 -3.52 -5.90
N ASN A 131 -0.46 -4.73 -5.46
CA ASN A 131 -1.82 -5.25 -5.50
C ASN A 131 -2.70 -4.51 -4.50
N ILE A 132 -3.95 -4.26 -4.91
CA ILE A 132 -4.97 -3.62 -4.09
C ILE A 132 -6.13 -4.59 -3.87
N TYR A 133 -6.59 -4.65 -2.64
CA TYR A 133 -7.74 -5.46 -2.24
C TYR A 133 -8.88 -4.54 -1.80
N GLU A 134 -10.06 -4.81 -2.32
CA GLU A 134 -11.27 -4.12 -1.91
C GLU A 134 -11.63 -4.51 -0.47
N GLY A 135 -11.75 -3.51 0.40
CA GLY A 135 -12.29 -3.68 1.74
C GLY A 135 -13.79 -3.42 1.79
N ARG A 136 -14.23 -2.42 2.57
CA ARG A 136 -15.61 -1.96 2.51
C ARG A 136 -15.92 -1.35 1.15
N PRO A 137 -17.14 -1.50 0.63
CA PRO A 137 -17.56 -0.81 -0.59
C PRO A 137 -17.40 0.71 -0.46
N LEU A 138 -17.02 1.38 -1.55
CA LEU A 138 -17.11 2.85 -1.60
C LEU A 138 -18.56 3.29 -1.37
N GLY A 139 -18.72 4.45 -0.75
CA GLY A 139 -20.05 4.95 -0.39
C GLY A 139 -20.59 4.39 0.92
N THR A 140 -19.79 3.63 1.67
CA THR A 140 -20.14 3.18 3.03
C THR A 140 -19.19 3.75 4.07
N THR A 141 -19.63 3.81 5.32
CA THR A 141 -18.82 4.25 6.45
C THR A 141 -17.72 3.22 6.77
N GLY A 142 -16.49 3.67 6.92
CA GLY A 142 -15.35 2.86 7.41
C GLY A 142 -15.38 2.64 8.92
N ALA A 143 -14.32 2.04 9.47
CA ALA A 143 -14.07 1.93 10.90
C ALA A 143 -12.57 2.18 11.18
N HIS A 144 -11.99 3.24 10.60
CA HIS A 144 -10.53 3.43 10.54
C HIS A 144 -10.02 4.72 11.22
N ALA A 145 -10.88 5.73 11.41
CA ALA A 145 -10.47 6.98 12.04
C ALA A 145 -11.64 7.64 12.76
N VAL A 146 -11.49 7.93 14.05
CA VAL A 146 -12.51 8.60 14.85
C VAL A 146 -12.87 9.93 14.20
N GLY A 147 -14.17 10.22 14.04
CA GLY A 147 -14.69 11.44 13.41
C GLY A 147 -14.46 11.55 11.89
N ALA A 148 -13.74 10.60 11.27
CA ALA A 148 -13.41 10.64 9.84
C ALA A 148 -13.71 9.31 9.11
N ASN A 149 -14.56 8.45 9.67
CA ASN A 149 -14.96 7.18 9.06
C ASN A 149 -15.76 7.32 7.75
N HIS A 150 -16.26 8.52 7.46
CA HIS A 150 -16.92 8.85 6.19
C HIS A 150 -15.91 8.98 5.02
N THR A 151 -14.61 9.17 5.30
CA THR A 151 -13.58 9.29 4.27
C THR A 151 -13.16 7.94 3.73
N THR A 152 -12.57 7.88 2.54
CA THR A 152 -12.02 6.63 2.00
C THR A 152 -10.76 6.23 2.77
N GLY A 153 -10.79 5.12 3.48
CA GLY A 153 -9.65 4.58 4.23
C GLY A 153 -8.74 3.73 3.33
N TYR A 154 -7.46 4.11 3.25
CA TYR A 154 -6.40 3.37 2.55
C TYR A 154 -5.43 2.79 3.57
N CYS A 155 -5.28 1.47 3.59
CA CYS A 155 -4.36 0.77 4.48
C CYS A 155 -3.19 0.17 3.70
N PHE A 156 -2.00 0.66 3.96
CA PHE A 156 -0.76 0.08 3.45
C PHE A 156 -0.32 -1.07 4.36
N VAL A 157 -0.14 -2.26 3.78
CA VAL A 157 0.29 -3.44 4.56
C VAL A 157 1.79 -3.38 4.78
N MET A 158 2.16 -2.67 5.84
CA MET A 158 3.55 -2.44 6.25
C MET A 158 3.64 -2.15 7.75
N GLY A 159 4.82 -2.31 8.33
CA GLY A 159 5.13 -1.94 9.71
C GLY A 159 5.65 -0.51 9.80
N GLU A 160 5.74 0.03 11.02
CA GLU A 160 6.21 1.39 11.28
C GLU A 160 7.65 1.63 10.80
N GLY A 161 8.52 0.63 10.89
CA GLY A 161 9.93 0.70 10.44
C GLY A 161 10.17 0.21 9.01
N ASP A 162 9.11 -0.06 8.24
CA ASP A 162 9.23 -0.44 6.84
C ASP A 162 9.19 0.79 5.93
N GLU A 163 9.95 0.75 4.83
CA GLU A 163 9.82 1.72 3.75
C GLU A 163 8.74 1.24 2.76
N PRO A 164 7.81 2.12 2.33
CA PRO A 164 6.85 1.75 1.31
C PRO A 164 7.57 1.44 -0.01
N THR A 165 7.07 0.47 -0.76
CA THR A 165 7.60 0.20 -2.12
C THR A 165 7.05 1.21 -3.11
N GLY A 166 7.79 1.47 -4.20
CA GLY A 166 7.30 2.35 -5.28
C GLY A 166 5.97 1.87 -5.85
N GLN A 167 5.76 0.54 -5.94
CA GLN A 167 4.47 0.01 -6.40
C GLN A 167 3.32 0.31 -5.44
N MET A 168 3.54 0.34 -4.13
CA MET A 168 2.50 0.78 -3.18
C MET A 168 2.09 2.23 -3.46
N ILE A 169 3.07 3.10 -3.67
CA ILE A 169 2.87 4.52 -3.91
C ILE A 169 2.16 4.74 -5.26
N ASP A 170 2.65 4.13 -6.34
CA ASP A 170 2.03 4.22 -7.66
C ASP A 170 0.59 3.71 -7.64
N SER A 171 0.36 2.55 -7.03
CA SER A 171 -0.97 1.94 -6.91
C SER A 171 -1.94 2.81 -6.11
N PHE A 172 -1.48 3.42 -5.03
CA PHE A 172 -2.28 4.37 -4.26
C PHE A 172 -2.68 5.58 -5.12
N HIS A 173 -1.71 6.20 -5.81
CA HIS A 173 -2.00 7.38 -6.64
C HIS A 173 -2.97 7.08 -7.78
N GLU A 174 -2.84 5.94 -8.45
CA GLU A 174 -3.79 5.53 -9.46
C GLU A 174 -5.18 5.23 -8.88
N GLN A 175 -5.22 4.49 -7.76
CA GLN A 175 -6.49 4.06 -7.18
C GLN A 175 -7.27 5.21 -6.56
N ARG A 176 -6.61 6.15 -5.86
CA ARG A 176 -7.30 7.30 -5.27
C ARG A 176 -8.03 8.16 -6.30
N VAL A 177 -7.46 8.28 -7.52
CA VAL A 177 -8.11 9.00 -8.63
C VAL A 177 -9.37 8.26 -9.07
N LYS A 178 -9.31 6.93 -9.22
CA LYS A 178 -10.48 6.09 -9.56
C LYS A 178 -11.56 6.14 -8.48
N ASP A 179 -11.14 6.23 -7.20
CA ASP A 179 -12.04 6.34 -6.05
C ASP A 179 -12.61 7.78 -5.86
N GLY A 180 -12.22 8.74 -6.72
CA GLY A 180 -12.66 10.14 -6.65
C GLY A 180 -12.03 10.93 -5.49
N VAL A 181 -10.92 10.44 -4.92
CA VAL A 181 -10.23 11.09 -3.79
C VAL A 181 -9.23 12.11 -4.31
N ARG A 182 -9.50 13.39 -4.01
CA ARG A 182 -8.67 14.54 -4.39
C ARG A 182 -7.71 14.96 -3.28
N HIS A 183 -8.17 14.91 -2.03
CA HIS A 183 -7.40 15.29 -0.85
C HIS A 183 -7.25 14.10 0.09
N TYR A 184 -6.07 13.91 0.65
CA TYR A 184 -5.80 12.84 1.61
C TYR A 184 -4.81 13.31 2.67
N VAL A 185 -4.93 12.75 3.85
CA VAL A 185 -4.07 13.01 5.00
C VAL A 185 -3.78 11.70 5.74
N GLY A 186 -2.75 11.69 6.56
CA GLY A 186 -2.47 10.58 7.45
C GLY A 186 -3.47 10.48 8.61
N HIS A 187 -3.65 9.30 9.17
CA HIS A 187 -4.56 9.06 10.30
C HIS A 187 -4.30 10.03 11.47
N ARG A 188 -3.03 10.25 11.84
CA ARG A 188 -2.64 11.16 12.92
C ARG A 188 -3.03 12.62 12.70
N GLN A 189 -3.26 13.01 11.44
CA GLN A 189 -3.66 14.38 11.09
C GLN A 189 -5.18 14.58 11.16
N ARG A 190 -5.96 13.51 11.38
CA ARG A 190 -7.40 13.63 11.60
C ARG A 190 -7.67 14.11 13.03
N PRO A 191 -8.49 15.13 13.23
CA PRO A 191 -8.85 15.63 14.56
C PRO A 191 -9.35 14.50 15.47
N GLY A 192 -8.94 14.52 16.74
CA GLY A 192 -9.35 13.53 17.73
C GLY A 192 -8.62 12.17 17.66
N ASN A 193 -7.62 12.01 16.78
CA ASN A 193 -6.85 10.79 16.66
C ASN A 193 -5.41 10.98 17.17
N SER A 194 -5.07 10.34 18.28
CA SER A 194 -3.71 10.31 18.85
C SER A 194 -3.03 9.00 18.47
N THR A 195 -2.22 9.03 17.41
CA THR A 195 -1.56 7.84 16.87
C THR A 195 -0.30 8.20 16.08
N SER A 196 0.67 7.28 15.97
CA SER A 196 1.83 7.41 15.07
C SER A 196 1.47 7.09 13.60
N CYS A 197 0.33 6.46 13.34
CA CYS A 197 -0.13 6.07 12.01
C CYS A 197 -0.32 7.30 11.08
N PRO A 198 0.20 7.28 9.84
CA PRO A 198 0.71 6.14 9.09
C PRO A 198 2.23 5.91 9.20
N GLY A 199 2.92 6.46 10.19
CA GLY A 199 4.35 6.35 10.38
C GLY A 199 5.17 7.36 9.56
N ALA A 200 6.44 7.55 9.94
CA ALA A 200 7.30 8.58 9.33
C ALA A 200 7.61 8.29 7.86
N ALA A 201 7.94 7.04 7.53
CA ALA A 201 8.31 6.64 6.17
C ALA A 201 7.17 6.87 5.16
N LEU A 202 5.95 6.43 5.50
CA LEU A 202 4.80 6.61 4.62
C LEU A 202 4.36 8.08 4.55
N THR A 203 4.50 8.83 5.66
CA THR A 203 4.29 10.28 5.69
C THR A 203 5.21 11.00 4.69
N ALA A 204 6.50 10.69 4.71
CA ALA A 204 7.48 11.28 3.81
C ALA A 204 7.26 10.87 2.34
N ALA A 205 6.92 9.59 2.11
CA ALA A 205 6.72 9.07 0.75
C ALA A 205 5.48 9.64 0.05
N LEU A 206 4.47 10.07 0.80
CA LEU A 206 3.21 10.62 0.29
C LEU A 206 3.06 12.12 0.51
N ASP A 207 4.06 12.77 1.06
CA ASP A 207 4.07 14.22 1.39
C ASP A 207 2.84 14.64 2.24
N LEU A 208 2.64 13.92 3.37
CA LEU A 208 1.50 14.08 4.29
C LEU A 208 1.80 15.09 5.39
#